data_6502c51c2f89abb5402e8aaa8934d942
#
_entry.id   6502c51c2f89abb5402e8aaa8934d942
#
_cell.length_a   1.000
_cell.length_b   1.000
_cell.length_c   1.000
_cell.angle_alpha   90.00
_cell.angle_beta   90.00
_cell.angle_gamma   90.00
#
_symmetry.space_group_name_H-M   'P 1'
#
loop_
_entity.id
_entity.type
_entity.pdbx_description
1 polymer ?
#
loop_
_entity_poly.entity_id
_entity_poly.type
_entity_poly.pdbx_seq_one_letter_code
_entity_poly.pdbx_strand_id
1 'polypeptide(L)'
;MVTRLLYLARHAEQDLTELSGTATEEPDSGLSERGRRQATLLGERLRGRRFAAVHHGPLRRAAQTAELVAESLPEVPVYETELAGDHLPHDTDPSGLPPAYATFLAQFSAAQRAGGPQVTAAAVRRFAGPAGEATAGDEAVRELVVTHTFLIGWLVRHALDAPERRWLGLNSHNAGLTVIRYSPSGPPNLLAVNDVAHLPPELRGTGLPPDYLV
;
A
#
# COMPACT_ATOMS: atom_id res chain seq x y z
N MET A 1 -11.07 -8.00 -21.52
CA MET A 1 -10.64 -7.24 -20.32
C MET A 1 -11.89 -6.74 -19.59
N VAL A 2 -11.87 -6.82 -18.26
CA VAL A 2 -12.97 -6.39 -17.39
C VAL A 2 -12.48 -5.32 -16.41
N THR A 3 -13.40 -4.61 -15.77
CA THR A 3 -13.04 -3.63 -14.75
C THR A 3 -12.26 -4.28 -13.61
N ARG A 4 -11.15 -3.64 -13.18
CA ARG A 4 -10.44 -3.97 -11.95
C ARG A 4 -10.79 -2.93 -10.88
N LEU A 5 -11.08 -3.39 -9.68
CA LEU A 5 -11.08 -2.59 -8.46
C LEU A 5 -9.86 -2.98 -7.64
N LEU A 6 -8.83 -2.14 -7.68
CA LEU A 6 -7.60 -2.33 -6.93
C LEU A 6 -7.75 -1.66 -5.56
N TYR A 7 -7.76 -2.48 -4.52
CA TYR A 7 -7.76 -2.05 -3.13
C TYR A 7 -6.32 -2.05 -2.63
N LEU A 8 -5.83 -0.91 -2.19
CA LEU A 8 -4.50 -0.73 -1.63
C LEU A 8 -4.65 -0.43 -0.15
N ALA A 9 -4.07 -1.24 0.70
CA ALA A 9 -4.03 -1.01 2.13
C ALA A 9 -2.57 -0.84 2.58
N ARG A 10 -2.26 0.24 3.30
CA ARG A 10 -0.99 0.28 4.01
C ARG A 10 -1.04 -0.75 5.15
N HIS A 11 0.07 -1.44 5.40
CA HIS A 11 0.20 -2.29 6.58
C HIS A 11 -0.26 -1.56 7.85
N ALA A 12 -0.78 -2.28 8.82
CA ALA A 12 -1.17 -1.76 10.13
C ALA A 12 0.06 -1.36 10.97
N GLU A 13 -0.14 -0.72 12.12
CA GLU A 13 0.94 -0.23 12.95
C GLU A 13 1.91 -1.35 13.35
N GLN A 14 3.19 -1.11 13.10
CA GLN A 14 4.28 -2.02 13.48
C GLN A 14 4.70 -1.81 14.94
N ASP A 15 5.24 -2.85 15.56
CA ASP A 15 5.82 -2.76 16.89
C ASP A 15 7.25 -2.22 16.82
N LEU A 16 7.44 -0.98 17.24
CA LEU A 16 8.73 -0.33 17.25
C LEU A 16 9.61 -0.77 18.45
N THR A 17 9.06 -1.48 19.42
CA THR A 17 9.84 -1.97 20.59
C THR A 17 10.71 -3.16 20.23
N GLU A 18 10.39 -3.89 19.17
CA GLU A 18 11.21 -4.97 18.61
C GLU A 18 12.48 -4.47 17.90
N LEU A 19 12.64 -3.14 17.74
CA LEU A 19 13.72 -2.51 16.95
C LEU A 19 15.05 -2.35 17.72
N SER A 20 15.37 -3.20 18.64
CA SER A 20 16.64 -3.20 19.38
C SER A 20 17.76 -3.90 18.57
N GLY A 21 18.19 -3.30 17.47
CA GLY A 21 19.31 -3.79 16.65
C GLY A 21 20.08 -2.65 16.00
N THR A 22 21.36 -2.88 15.72
CA THR A 22 22.25 -1.92 15.03
C THR A 22 21.70 -1.56 13.65
N ALA A 23 21.64 -0.29 13.34
CA ALA A 23 20.98 0.40 12.25
C ALA A 23 21.47 0.08 10.82
N THR A 24 21.68 -1.16 10.43
CA THR A 24 22.13 -1.51 9.06
C THR A 24 21.11 -2.23 8.20
N GLU A 25 20.00 -2.71 8.77
CA GLU A 25 18.92 -3.35 8.01
C GLU A 25 17.59 -2.69 8.38
N GLU A 26 16.66 -2.57 7.42
CA GLU A 26 15.29 -2.13 7.75
C GLU A 26 14.70 -3.12 8.76
N PRO A 27 14.28 -2.61 9.94
CA PRO A 27 13.79 -3.50 10.97
C PRO A 27 12.46 -4.12 10.55
N ASP A 28 12.48 -5.42 10.32
CA ASP A 28 11.29 -6.20 9.98
C ASP A 28 10.54 -6.61 11.25
N SER A 29 9.90 -5.64 11.91
CA SER A 29 9.06 -5.89 13.09
C SER A 29 7.64 -6.34 12.69
N GLY A 30 7.01 -7.10 13.59
CA GLY A 30 5.61 -7.48 13.49
C GLY A 30 4.66 -6.31 13.83
N LEU A 31 3.37 -6.60 13.92
CA LEU A 31 2.36 -5.62 14.30
C LEU A 31 2.32 -5.40 15.82
N SER A 32 2.14 -4.14 16.23
CA SER A 32 1.74 -3.80 17.59
C SER A 32 0.34 -4.34 17.91
N GLU A 33 -0.04 -4.33 19.19
CA GLU A 33 -1.42 -4.68 19.57
C GLU A 33 -2.46 -3.76 18.89
N ARG A 34 -2.15 -2.45 18.83
CA ARG A 34 -2.96 -1.48 18.08
C ARG A 34 -3.04 -1.86 16.60
N GLY A 35 -1.91 -2.22 15.99
CA GLY A 35 -1.86 -2.63 14.60
C GLY A 35 -2.70 -3.88 14.31
N ARG A 36 -2.68 -4.87 15.19
CA ARG A 36 -3.55 -6.05 15.06
C ARG A 36 -5.03 -5.67 15.05
N ARG A 37 -5.46 -4.79 15.95
CA ARG A 37 -6.84 -4.27 15.98
C ARG A 37 -7.18 -3.49 14.71
N GLN A 38 -6.25 -2.67 14.19
CA GLN A 38 -6.44 -1.96 12.91
C GLN A 38 -6.66 -2.93 11.75
N ALA A 39 -5.83 -3.97 11.64
CA ALA A 39 -5.93 -4.99 10.59
C ALA A 39 -7.24 -5.78 10.66
N THR A 40 -7.68 -6.18 11.85
CA THR A 40 -8.97 -6.87 12.06
C THR A 40 -10.13 -5.99 11.60
N LEU A 41 -10.16 -4.72 11.99
CA LEU A 41 -11.23 -3.79 11.58
C LEU A 41 -11.23 -3.51 10.07
N LEU A 42 -10.06 -3.50 9.43
CA LEU A 42 -9.96 -3.41 7.98
C LEU A 42 -10.57 -4.67 7.33
N GLY A 43 -10.29 -5.85 7.86
CA GLY A 43 -10.90 -7.10 7.41
C GLY A 43 -12.43 -7.08 7.54
N GLU A 44 -12.94 -6.63 8.68
CA GLU A 44 -14.38 -6.49 8.90
C GLU A 44 -15.05 -5.53 7.91
N ARG A 45 -14.41 -4.40 7.59
CA ARG A 45 -14.87 -3.46 6.57
C ARG A 45 -14.98 -4.09 5.18
N LEU A 46 -14.10 -5.03 4.88
CA LEU A 46 -14.03 -5.70 3.58
C LEU A 46 -14.92 -6.94 3.50
N ARG A 47 -15.45 -7.41 4.63
CA ARG A 47 -16.33 -8.58 4.73
C ARG A 47 -17.51 -8.50 3.76
N GLY A 48 -17.85 -9.64 3.15
CA GLY A 48 -18.95 -9.75 2.19
C GLY A 48 -18.63 -9.24 0.79
N ARG A 49 -17.43 -8.69 0.55
CA ARG A 49 -16.95 -8.37 -0.79
C ARG A 49 -16.21 -9.57 -1.36
N ARG A 50 -16.48 -9.90 -2.62
CA ARG A 50 -15.73 -10.94 -3.32
C ARG A 50 -14.41 -10.39 -3.82
N PHE A 51 -13.31 -10.93 -3.31
CA PHE A 51 -11.95 -10.66 -3.80
C PHE A 51 -11.44 -11.87 -4.58
N ALA A 52 -10.73 -11.63 -5.68
CA ALA A 52 -10.04 -12.65 -6.44
C ALA A 52 -8.73 -13.08 -5.74
N ALA A 53 -8.07 -12.15 -5.06
CA ALA A 53 -6.84 -12.40 -4.31
C ALA A 53 -6.55 -11.29 -3.29
N VAL A 54 -5.77 -11.65 -2.27
CA VAL A 54 -5.04 -10.75 -1.38
C VAL A 54 -3.55 -10.92 -1.69
N HIS A 55 -2.86 -9.84 -1.99
CA HIS A 55 -1.41 -9.81 -2.16
C HIS A 55 -0.78 -9.02 -1.01
N HIS A 56 0.42 -9.40 -0.57
CA HIS A 56 1.16 -8.64 0.43
C HIS A 56 2.65 -8.59 0.12
N GLY A 57 3.34 -7.56 0.62
CA GLY A 57 4.79 -7.47 0.58
C GLY A 57 5.46 -8.47 1.55
N PRO A 58 6.77 -8.72 1.39
CA PRO A 58 7.49 -9.73 2.16
C PRO A 58 7.71 -9.36 3.63
N LEU A 59 7.60 -8.08 4.01
CA LEU A 59 7.86 -7.64 5.37
C LEU A 59 6.77 -8.12 6.35
N ARG A 60 7.18 -8.59 7.55
CA ARG A 60 6.30 -9.19 8.58
C ARG A 60 5.05 -8.36 8.87
N ARG A 61 5.18 -7.03 8.97
CA ARG A 61 4.04 -6.13 9.19
C ARG A 61 3.00 -6.20 8.07
N ALA A 62 3.41 -6.35 6.82
CA ALA A 62 2.49 -6.50 5.69
C ALA A 62 1.86 -7.89 5.66
N ALA A 63 2.64 -8.94 5.87
CA ALA A 63 2.17 -10.31 5.96
C ALA A 63 1.12 -10.48 7.07
N GLN A 64 1.43 -10.07 8.29
CA GLN A 64 0.51 -10.16 9.43
C GLN A 64 -0.76 -9.31 9.24
N THR A 65 -0.66 -8.15 8.57
CA THR A 65 -1.85 -7.37 8.21
C THR A 65 -2.72 -8.15 7.23
N ALA A 66 -2.13 -8.76 6.19
CA ALA A 66 -2.86 -9.53 5.20
C ALA A 66 -3.52 -10.79 5.82
N GLU A 67 -2.82 -11.49 6.70
CA GLU A 67 -3.35 -12.64 7.45
C GLU A 67 -4.60 -12.28 8.25
N LEU A 68 -4.53 -11.22 9.08
CA LEU A 68 -5.66 -10.78 9.90
C LEU A 68 -6.84 -10.27 9.06
N VAL A 69 -6.57 -9.60 7.94
CA VAL A 69 -7.63 -9.21 6.99
C VAL A 69 -8.28 -10.44 6.35
N ALA A 70 -7.49 -11.45 5.97
CA ALA A 70 -7.96 -12.67 5.34
C ALA A 70 -8.89 -13.50 6.22
N GLU A 71 -8.80 -13.41 7.55
CA GLU A 71 -9.76 -14.03 8.48
C GLU A 71 -11.22 -13.60 8.22
N SER A 72 -11.40 -12.39 7.71
CA SER A 72 -12.74 -11.87 7.32
C SER A 72 -13.11 -12.14 5.86
N LEU A 73 -12.20 -12.73 5.08
CA LEU A 73 -12.34 -13.00 3.64
C LEU A 73 -12.12 -14.50 3.37
N PRO A 74 -13.02 -15.38 3.84
CA PRO A 74 -12.85 -16.82 3.70
C PRO A 74 -12.74 -17.20 2.22
N GLU A 75 -11.92 -18.21 1.93
CA GLU A 75 -11.68 -18.77 0.59
C GLU A 75 -10.92 -17.85 -0.38
N VAL A 76 -10.53 -16.63 0.03
CA VAL A 76 -9.72 -15.75 -0.82
C VAL A 76 -8.24 -16.15 -0.71
N PRO A 77 -7.56 -16.47 -1.82
CA PRO A 77 -6.14 -16.83 -1.78
C PRO A 77 -5.28 -15.63 -1.39
N VAL A 78 -4.25 -15.90 -0.58
CA VAL A 78 -3.27 -14.91 -0.10
C VAL A 78 -1.92 -15.24 -0.73
N TYR A 79 -1.27 -14.24 -1.34
CA TYR A 79 0.01 -14.38 -2.02
C TYR A 79 1.02 -13.34 -1.54
N GLU A 80 2.20 -13.82 -1.17
CA GLU A 80 3.36 -12.95 -0.98
C GLU A 80 3.94 -12.54 -2.34
N THR A 81 4.38 -11.29 -2.45
CA THR A 81 5.05 -10.78 -3.65
C THR A 81 5.95 -9.60 -3.35
N GLU A 82 7.17 -9.61 -3.89
CA GLU A 82 8.09 -8.47 -3.87
C GLU A 82 7.49 -7.20 -4.50
N LEU A 83 6.55 -7.37 -5.41
CA LEU A 83 5.88 -6.23 -6.07
C LEU A 83 5.04 -5.37 -5.11
N ALA A 84 4.72 -5.89 -3.93
CA ALA A 84 4.03 -5.16 -2.86
C ALA A 84 4.99 -4.73 -1.72
N GLY A 85 6.30 -4.84 -1.91
CA GLY A 85 7.33 -4.46 -0.95
C GLY A 85 7.50 -2.95 -0.76
N ASP A 86 8.36 -2.58 0.19
CA ASP A 86 8.67 -1.17 0.55
C ASP A 86 9.86 -0.65 -0.26
N HIS A 87 9.66 -0.45 -1.53
CA HIS A 87 10.71 -0.04 -2.47
C HIS A 87 10.61 1.45 -2.81
N LEU A 88 11.77 2.11 -2.94
CA LEU A 88 11.83 3.46 -3.49
C LEU A 88 11.25 3.44 -4.92
N PRO A 89 10.15 4.16 -5.20
CA PRO A 89 9.46 4.00 -6.48
C PRO A 89 10.14 4.70 -7.64
N HIS A 90 10.91 5.75 -7.35
CA HIS A 90 11.57 6.57 -8.34
C HIS A 90 12.78 7.27 -7.73
N ASP A 91 13.93 7.24 -8.40
CA ASP A 91 15.12 8.01 -8.00
C ASP A 91 14.93 9.48 -8.39
N THR A 92 14.18 10.19 -7.56
CA THR A 92 13.82 11.58 -7.77
C THR A 92 15.02 12.49 -7.56
N ASP A 93 15.33 13.33 -8.54
CA ASP A 93 16.35 14.39 -8.40
C ASP A 93 15.95 15.33 -7.25
N PRO A 94 16.79 15.49 -6.22
CA PRO A 94 16.49 16.36 -5.09
C PRO A 94 16.61 17.86 -5.44
N SER A 95 17.17 18.22 -6.59
CA SER A 95 17.31 19.61 -7.00
C SER A 95 15.92 20.26 -7.16
N GLY A 96 15.72 21.39 -6.50
CA GLY A 96 14.43 22.11 -6.51
C GLY A 96 13.33 21.49 -5.64
N LEU A 97 13.62 20.46 -4.83
CA LEU A 97 12.72 19.96 -3.81
C LEU A 97 12.86 20.77 -2.50
N PRO A 98 11.79 20.85 -1.69
CA PRO A 98 11.90 21.33 -0.32
C PRO A 98 12.98 20.55 0.46
N PRO A 99 13.74 21.21 1.37
CA PRO A 99 14.86 20.59 2.10
C PRO A 99 14.48 19.28 2.82
N ALA A 100 13.28 19.19 3.37
CA ALA A 100 12.81 17.98 4.05
C ALA A 100 12.78 16.77 3.11
N TYR A 101 12.33 16.93 1.87
CA TYR A 101 12.32 15.84 0.89
C TYR A 101 13.73 15.49 0.40
N ALA A 102 14.61 16.47 0.22
CA ALA A 102 15.99 16.21 -0.13
C ALA A 102 16.71 15.40 0.97
N THR A 103 16.53 15.78 2.24
CA THR A 103 17.05 15.04 3.40
C THR A 103 16.48 13.63 3.48
N PHE A 104 15.17 13.46 3.25
CA PHE A 104 14.52 12.15 3.21
C PHE A 104 15.13 11.26 2.11
N LEU A 105 15.26 11.77 0.90
CA LEU A 105 15.83 11.01 -0.22
C LEU A 105 17.30 10.65 -0.01
N ALA A 106 18.06 11.45 0.73
CA ALA A 106 19.46 11.16 1.03
C ALA A 106 19.67 9.92 1.92
N GLN A 107 18.62 9.41 2.56
CA GLN A 107 18.68 8.23 3.43
C GLN A 107 18.77 6.91 2.63
N PHE A 108 18.38 6.91 1.35
CA PHE A 108 18.37 5.71 0.53
C PHE A 108 19.75 5.40 -0.03
N SER A 109 20.17 4.15 0.08
CA SER A 109 21.42 3.64 -0.49
C SER A 109 21.39 3.65 -2.02
N ALA A 110 22.58 3.58 -2.64
CA ALA A 110 22.69 3.45 -4.10
C ALA A 110 21.97 2.21 -4.64
N ALA A 111 21.97 1.09 -3.89
CA ALA A 111 21.28 -0.14 -4.27
C ALA A 111 19.74 0.04 -4.29
N GLN A 112 19.17 0.68 -3.27
CA GLN A 112 17.74 0.98 -3.22
C GLN A 112 17.32 1.94 -4.36
N ARG A 113 18.13 2.95 -4.68
CA ARG A 113 17.90 3.89 -5.78
C ARG A 113 17.93 3.20 -7.15
N ALA A 114 18.81 2.22 -7.33
CA ALA A 114 18.93 1.48 -8.59
C ALA A 114 17.84 0.39 -8.73
N GLY A 115 17.55 -0.36 -7.66
CA GLY A 115 16.65 -1.53 -7.69
C GLY A 115 15.16 -1.18 -7.52
N GLY A 116 14.86 -0.26 -6.61
CA GLY A 116 13.48 0.07 -6.27
C GLY A 116 12.60 0.48 -7.45
N PRO A 117 13.05 1.40 -8.34
CA PRO A 117 12.28 1.79 -9.53
C PRO A 117 11.94 0.63 -10.47
N GLN A 118 12.79 -0.39 -10.58
CA GLN A 118 12.54 -1.55 -11.42
C GLN A 118 11.40 -2.42 -10.86
N VAL A 119 11.42 -2.66 -9.54
CA VAL A 119 10.37 -3.42 -8.86
C VAL A 119 9.03 -2.68 -8.94
N THR A 120 9.02 -1.38 -8.67
CA THR A 120 7.78 -0.58 -8.72
C THR A 120 7.24 -0.42 -10.14
N ALA A 121 8.09 -0.36 -11.16
CA ALA A 121 7.64 -0.42 -12.56
C ALA A 121 6.97 -1.78 -12.87
N ALA A 122 7.50 -2.88 -12.34
CA ALA A 122 6.87 -4.19 -12.46
C ALA A 122 5.53 -4.25 -11.68
N ALA A 123 5.44 -3.62 -10.51
CA ALA A 123 4.21 -3.50 -9.74
C ALA A 123 3.12 -2.73 -10.52
N VAL A 124 3.48 -1.62 -11.19
CA VAL A 124 2.55 -0.89 -12.08
C VAL A 124 2.04 -1.81 -13.19
N ARG A 125 2.93 -2.55 -13.88
CA ARG A 125 2.51 -3.48 -14.94
C ARG A 125 1.58 -4.59 -14.42
N ARG A 126 1.75 -5.03 -13.18
CA ARG A 126 0.93 -6.11 -12.57
C ARG A 126 -0.42 -5.60 -12.07
N PHE A 127 -0.45 -4.46 -11.42
CA PHE A 127 -1.60 -3.99 -10.64
C PHE A 127 -2.39 -2.87 -11.32
N ALA A 128 -1.74 -1.97 -12.07
CA ALA A 128 -2.42 -0.88 -12.76
C ALA A 128 -3.04 -1.34 -14.08
N GLY A 129 -4.25 -0.90 -14.35
CA GLY A 129 -5.00 -1.23 -15.56
C GLY A 129 -6.13 -2.25 -15.34
N PRO A 130 -6.99 -2.43 -16.36
CA PRO A 130 -8.08 -3.41 -16.34
C PRO A 130 -7.59 -4.84 -16.12
N ALA A 131 -8.42 -5.70 -15.57
CA ALA A 131 -8.12 -7.13 -15.43
C ALA A 131 -8.33 -7.89 -16.75
N GLY A 132 -7.70 -9.06 -16.89
CA GLY A 132 -7.86 -9.93 -18.04
C GLY A 132 -9.27 -10.46 -18.15
N GLU A 133 -9.66 -11.33 -17.22
CA GLU A 133 -10.96 -11.97 -17.14
C GLU A 133 -11.50 -11.91 -15.71
N ALA A 134 -12.82 -11.85 -15.57
CA ALA A 134 -13.48 -11.99 -14.28
C ALA A 134 -13.96 -13.43 -14.11
N THR A 135 -14.15 -13.85 -12.87
CA THR A 135 -14.87 -15.08 -12.56
C THR A 135 -16.30 -14.97 -13.07
N ALA A 136 -16.87 -16.06 -13.56
CA ALA A 136 -18.21 -16.08 -14.09
C ALA A 136 -19.22 -15.46 -13.10
N GLY A 137 -19.93 -14.43 -13.55
CA GLY A 137 -20.93 -13.71 -12.75
C GLY A 137 -20.40 -12.44 -12.04
N ASP A 138 -19.09 -12.13 -12.12
CA ASP A 138 -18.54 -10.89 -11.59
C ASP A 138 -18.41 -9.81 -12.66
N GLU A 139 -18.92 -8.61 -12.39
CA GLU A 139 -18.78 -7.45 -13.27
C GLU A 139 -17.38 -6.79 -13.17
N ALA A 140 -16.66 -7.07 -12.09
CA ALA A 140 -15.34 -6.51 -11.82
C ALA A 140 -14.48 -7.48 -11.00
N VAL A 141 -13.19 -7.53 -11.31
CA VAL A 141 -12.18 -8.21 -10.48
C VAL A 141 -11.75 -7.28 -9.36
N ARG A 142 -11.85 -7.77 -8.10
CA ARG A 142 -11.32 -7.06 -6.92
C ARG A 142 -10.06 -7.76 -6.45
N GLU A 143 -8.99 -7.01 -6.30
CA GLU A 143 -7.74 -7.47 -5.68
C GLU A 143 -7.38 -6.53 -4.53
N LEU A 144 -6.97 -7.11 -3.39
CA LEU A 144 -6.40 -6.36 -2.28
C LEU A 144 -4.88 -6.50 -2.30
N VAL A 145 -4.18 -5.39 -2.16
CA VAL A 145 -2.72 -5.35 -2.00
C VAL A 145 -2.39 -4.67 -0.68
N VAL A 146 -1.87 -5.44 0.26
CA VAL A 146 -1.34 -4.93 1.54
C VAL A 146 0.12 -4.57 1.33
N THR A 147 0.44 -3.30 1.46
CA THR A 147 1.74 -2.74 1.06
C THR A 147 2.15 -1.54 1.93
N HIS A 148 2.94 -0.65 1.39
CA HIS A 148 3.59 0.47 2.05
C HIS A 148 3.22 1.81 1.39
N THR A 149 3.46 2.90 2.08
CA THR A 149 3.14 4.26 1.62
C THR A 149 3.70 4.57 0.24
N PHE A 150 4.93 4.11 -0.05
CA PHE A 150 5.60 4.45 -1.31
C PHE A 150 4.90 3.85 -2.52
N LEU A 151 4.57 2.57 -2.47
CA LEU A 151 3.87 1.92 -3.58
C LEU A 151 2.44 2.47 -3.74
N ILE A 152 1.73 2.73 -2.62
CA ILE A 152 0.40 3.36 -2.68
C ILE A 152 0.49 4.72 -3.38
N GLY A 153 1.40 5.59 -2.92
CA GLY A 153 1.63 6.91 -3.53
C GLY A 153 2.01 6.81 -5.01
N TRP A 154 2.82 5.82 -5.38
CA TRP A 154 3.23 5.61 -6.76
C TRP A 154 2.07 5.18 -7.66
N LEU A 155 1.22 4.24 -7.21
CA LEU A 155 0.04 3.79 -7.96
C LEU A 155 -1.05 4.88 -8.05
N VAL A 156 -1.24 5.66 -6.99
CA VAL A 156 -2.13 6.83 -7.01
C VAL A 156 -1.63 7.88 -8.00
N ARG A 157 -0.33 8.24 -7.92
CA ARG A 157 0.32 9.15 -8.87
C ARG A 157 0.14 8.66 -10.31
N HIS A 158 0.36 7.35 -10.54
CA HIS A 158 0.20 6.74 -11.87
C HIS A 158 -1.24 6.84 -12.38
N ALA A 159 -2.22 6.54 -11.53
CA ALA A 159 -3.64 6.65 -11.89
C ALA A 159 -4.10 8.08 -12.22
N LEU A 160 -3.42 9.08 -11.64
CA LEU A 160 -3.69 10.51 -11.88
C LEU A 160 -2.86 11.10 -13.04
N ASP A 161 -2.01 10.31 -13.69
CA ASP A 161 -1.05 10.79 -14.70
C ASP A 161 -0.23 11.99 -14.19
N ALA A 162 0.09 11.99 -12.89
CA ALA A 162 0.83 13.08 -12.25
C ALA A 162 2.34 12.92 -12.47
N PRO A 163 3.13 14.02 -12.41
CA PRO A 163 4.58 13.95 -12.51
C PRO A 163 5.21 12.97 -11.52
N GLU A 164 6.31 12.31 -11.90
CA GLU A 164 6.94 11.23 -11.10
C GLU A 164 7.27 11.65 -9.67
N ARG A 165 7.79 12.86 -9.46
CA ARG A 165 8.09 13.38 -8.13
C ARG A 165 6.87 13.49 -7.18
N ARG A 166 5.64 13.40 -7.71
CA ARG A 166 4.41 13.59 -6.91
C ARG A 166 4.08 12.40 -6.00
N TRP A 167 4.80 11.29 -6.09
CA TRP A 167 4.70 10.23 -5.08
C TRP A 167 5.13 10.73 -3.69
N LEU A 168 6.08 11.68 -3.66
CA LEU A 168 6.41 12.44 -2.46
C LEU A 168 5.19 13.28 -2.03
N GLY A 169 4.79 13.18 -0.79
CA GLY A 169 3.62 13.88 -0.26
C GLY A 169 2.28 13.16 -0.40
N LEU A 170 2.26 11.96 -0.98
CA LEU A 170 1.11 11.06 -0.94
C LEU A 170 1.31 10.07 0.22
N ASN A 171 0.97 10.51 1.42
CA ASN A 171 1.13 9.72 2.64
C ASN A 171 -0.15 8.95 2.98
N SER A 172 0.01 7.82 3.66
CA SER A 172 -1.11 6.97 4.09
C SER A 172 -1.02 6.67 5.57
N HIS A 173 -2.15 6.66 6.27
CA HIS A 173 -2.26 6.10 7.62
C HIS A 173 -2.01 4.60 7.62
N ASN A 174 -1.57 4.04 8.74
CA ASN A 174 -1.61 2.60 8.95
C ASN A 174 -3.04 2.09 8.79
N ALA A 175 -3.21 0.95 8.11
CA ALA A 175 -4.48 0.38 7.69
C ALA A 175 -5.36 1.32 6.86
N GLY A 176 -4.83 2.44 6.35
CA GLY A 176 -5.54 3.34 5.43
C GLY A 176 -5.82 2.65 4.11
N LEU A 177 -7.06 2.78 3.62
CA LEU A 177 -7.56 2.14 2.41
C LEU A 177 -7.64 3.13 1.25
N THR A 178 -7.03 2.77 0.13
CA THR A 178 -7.15 3.49 -1.14
C THR A 178 -7.75 2.55 -2.18
N VAL A 179 -8.69 3.02 -2.98
CA VAL A 179 -9.35 2.19 -4.00
C VAL A 179 -9.26 2.89 -5.35
N ILE A 180 -8.67 2.21 -6.32
CA ILE A 180 -8.55 2.67 -7.71
C ILE A 180 -9.39 1.76 -8.60
N ARG A 181 -10.24 2.36 -9.43
CA ARG A 181 -11.01 1.66 -10.45
C ARG A 181 -10.33 1.82 -11.81
N TYR A 182 -9.98 0.72 -12.43
CA TYR A 182 -9.49 0.65 -13.80
C TYR A 182 -10.56 0.05 -14.70
N SER A 183 -11.08 0.84 -15.62
CA SER A 183 -12.09 0.41 -16.60
C SER A 183 -11.47 0.25 -17.99
N PRO A 184 -11.87 -0.76 -18.79
CA PRO A 184 -11.46 -0.84 -20.19
C PRO A 184 -11.93 0.33 -21.04
N SER A 185 -12.97 1.05 -20.61
CA SER A 185 -13.65 2.09 -21.37
C SER A 185 -13.34 3.53 -20.96
N GLY A 186 -12.39 3.74 -20.04
CA GLY A 186 -12.10 5.10 -19.59
C GLY A 186 -10.85 5.20 -18.70
N PRO A 187 -10.49 6.42 -18.28
CA PRO A 187 -9.35 6.63 -17.41
C PRO A 187 -9.56 5.99 -16.02
N PRO A 188 -8.46 5.80 -15.27
CA PRO A 188 -8.57 5.38 -13.87
C PRO A 188 -9.39 6.35 -13.03
N ASN A 189 -10.11 5.83 -12.03
CA ASN A 189 -10.83 6.64 -11.06
C ASN A 189 -10.39 6.31 -9.64
N LEU A 190 -10.06 7.33 -8.84
CA LEU A 190 -9.85 7.18 -7.40
C LEU A 190 -11.21 7.19 -6.70
N LEU A 191 -11.61 6.06 -6.12
CA LEU A 191 -12.89 5.91 -5.43
C LEU A 191 -12.78 6.23 -3.93
N ALA A 192 -11.60 5.98 -3.36
CA ALA A 192 -11.25 6.34 -1.99
C ALA A 192 -9.74 6.57 -1.92
N VAL A 193 -9.29 7.50 -1.10
CA VAL A 193 -7.86 7.76 -0.85
C VAL A 193 -7.63 7.85 0.64
N ASN A 194 -6.74 7.00 1.16
CA ASN A 194 -6.32 6.99 2.57
C ASN A 194 -7.51 7.00 3.55
N ASP A 195 -8.54 6.25 3.25
CA ASP A 195 -9.77 6.19 4.04
C ASP A 195 -9.58 5.31 5.28
N VAL A 196 -9.79 5.88 6.45
CA VAL A 196 -9.69 5.23 7.77
C VAL A 196 -11.03 5.20 8.51
N ALA A 197 -12.15 5.33 7.81
CA ALA A 197 -13.49 5.38 8.43
C ALA A 197 -13.86 4.12 9.23
N HIS A 198 -13.18 2.99 8.96
CA HIS A 198 -13.33 1.74 9.71
C HIS A 198 -12.61 1.76 11.06
N LEU A 199 -11.71 2.70 11.29
CA LEU A 199 -10.99 2.83 12.55
C LEU A 199 -11.71 3.81 13.48
N PRO A 200 -11.92 3.44 14.75
CA PRO A 200 -12.35 4.41 15.76
C PRO A 200 -11.23 5.43 16.03
N PRO A 201 -11.56 6.62 16.57
CA PRO A 201 -10.61 7.73 16.72
C PRO A 201 -9.28 7.36 17.39
N GLU A 202 -9.31 6.52 18.41
CA GLU A 202 -8.12 6.10 19.18
C GLU A 202 -7.16 5.18 18.39
N LEU A 203 -7.62 4.62 17.27
CA LEU A 203 -6.80 3.79 16.38
C LEU A 203 -6.35 4.52 15.11
N ARG A 204 -6.71 5.79 14.93
CA ARG A 204 -6.29 6.63 13.79
C ARG A 204 -4.97 7.33 14.07
N GLY A 205 -4.42 7.98 13.06
CA GLY A 205 -3.28 8.89 13.18
C GLY A 205 -1.91 8.21 13.25
N THR A 206 -1.84 6.89 13.18
CA THR A 206 -0.55 6.20 13.17
C THR A 206 0.05 6.13 11.77
N GLY A 207 1.38 6.05 11.70
CA GLY A 207 2.13 5.95 10.44
C GLY A 207 2.37 7.27 9.71
N LEU A 208 1.90 8.40 10.25
CA LEU A 208 2.19 9.74 9.75
C LEU A 208 3.02 10.53 10.76
N PRO A 209 3.87 11.47 10.29
CA PRO A 209 4.47 12.47 11.17
C PRO A 209 3.38 13.26 11.92
N PRO A 210 3.64 13.66 13.20
CA PRO A 210 2.65 14.41 13.98
C PRO A 210 2.09 15.65 13.28
N ASP A 211 2.92 16.36 12.52
CA ASP A 211 2.54 17.59 11.80
C ASP A 211 1.57 17.32 10.62
N TYR A 212 1.31 16.05 10.27
CA TYR A 212 0.41 15.64 9.18
C TYR A 212 -0.96 15.19 9.70
N LEU A 213 -1.15 15.20 11.01
CA LEU A 213 -2.44 14.86 11.62
C LEU A 213 -3.37 16.08 11.57
N VAL A 214 -4.52 15.92 10.95
CA VAL A 214 -5.57 16.92 10.80
C VAL A 214 -6.83 16.55 11.57
#